data_648e26c10def7f8ed94b7a318ae34d60
#
_entry.id   648e26c10def7f8ed94b7a318ae34d60
#
_cell.length_a   1.000
_cell.length_b   1.000
_cell.length_c   1.000
_cell.angle_alpha   90.00
_cell.angle_beta   90.00
_cell.angle_gamma   90.00
#
_symmetry.space_group_name_H-M   'P 1'
#
loop_
_entity.id
_entity.type
_entity.pdbx_description
1 polymer ?
#
loop_
_entity_poly.entity_id
_entity_poly.type
_entity_poly.pdbx_seq_one_letter_code
_entity_poly.pdbx_strand_id
1 'polypeptide(L)'
;LRARRAPGHFLLPVRSLPFSRLPAMSTHYDVIIIGTGPGGGTLAYKLAPSGKKILLLERGGYLPREKDNWSSKTVFIDNKYKAKETWKDKDGGTFHPGIHYNVGGNSKVYGAALLRMRHQDFGELKHHGGISPEWPIHYEDLESYYTQAEHLYHVHGTRGEDPTEPKASAPYKYPALAHEPRIQELHNDWQKCGYKPFHLPVGVMLNEVQKEKSACIRCSTCDGFPCLVNAKADSQVVCVDPALQHPNVTLITHALVTRLETSGNGREVTRVVVERNGQQEIYKGNIVVVSAGAINSAALLLKSANEKHPNGLANSSDVVGRHYMCHNNSAMLAISKRPN
;
A
#
# COMPACT_ATOMS: atom_id res chain seq x y z
N LEU A 1 -23.59 -4.10 76.72
CA LEU A 1 -23.90 -5.17 75.75
C LEU A 1 -22.63 -5.38 74.89
N ARG A 2 -22.05 -6.59 75.07
CA ARG A 2 -20.75 -6.99 74.48
C ARG A 2 -20.94 -7.32 72.98
N ALA A 3 -20.13 -6.70 72.07
CA ALA A 3 -19.97 -7.10 70.70
C ALA A 3 -18.92 -8.22 70.61
N ARG A 4 -19.30 -9.33 69.96
CA ARG A 4 -18.41 -10.47 69.68
C ARG A 4 -17.52 -10.15 68.45
N ARG A 5 -16.21 -10.40 68.58
CA ARG A 5 -15.24 -10.38 67.49
C ARG A 5 -15.40 -11.63 66.65
N ALA A 6 -15.44 -11.46 65.30
CA ALA A 6 -15.33 -12.53 64.32
C ALA A 6 -13.85 -12.94 64.12
N PRO A 7 -13.56 -14.20 63.73
CA PRO A 7 -12.21 -14.69 63.58
C PRO A 7 -11.56 -14.22 62.29
N GLY A 8 -10.28 -13.86 62.38
CA GLY A 8 -9.47 -13.37 61.27
C GLY A 8 -9.18 -14.47 60.25
N HIS A 9 -9.38 -14.13 58.97
CA HIS A 9 -8.90 -14.94 57.86
C HIS A 9 -7.40 -14.69 57.65
N PHE A 10 -6.59 -15.73 57.85
CA PHE A 10 -5.21 -15.79 57.42
C PHE A 10 -5.16 -15.88 55.90
N LEU A 11 -4.75 -14.80 55.21
CA LEU A 11 -4.37 -14.84 53.81
C LEU A 11 -2.93 -15.36 53.70
N LEU A 12 -2.77 -16.56 53.18
CA LEU A 12 -1.47 -17.08 52.76
C LEU A 12 -0.95 -16.29 51.55
N PRO A 13 0.35 -15.96 51.49
CA PRO A 13 0.91 -15.23 50.35
C PRO A 13 0.87 -16.10 49.08
N VAL A 14 0.19 -15.63 48.04
CA VAL A 14 0.23 -16.23 46.71
C VAL A 14 1.65 -16.06 46.18
N ARG A 15 2.43 -17.14 46.16
CA ARG A 15 3.71 -17.18 45.45
C ARG A 15 3.43 -16.97 43.95
N SER A 16 3.84 -15.82 43.43
CA SER A 16 3.96 -15.61 41.99
C SER A 16 5.02 -16.56 41.45
N LEU A 17 4.58 -17.55 40.68
CA LEU A 17 5.47 -18.39 39.88
C LEU A 17 6.14 -17.48 38.85
N PRO A 18 7.46 -17.57 38.64
CA PRO A 18 8.10 -16.83 37.58
C PRO A 18 7.56 -17.34 36.24
N PHE A 19 6.97 -16.43 35.45
CA PHE A 19 6.66 -16.70 34.06
C PHE A 19 7.96 -17.13 33.38
N SER A 20 8.12 -18.43 33.15
CA SER A 20 9.15 -18.95 32.27
C SER A 20 8.90 -18.38 30.89
N ARG A 21 9.70 -17.38 30.47
CA ARG A 21 9.81 -16.98 29.08
C ARG A 21 10.26 -18.21 28.29
N LEU A 22 9.34 -18.89 27.64
CA LEU A 22 9.72 -19.75 26.53
C LEU A 22 10.52 -18.87 25.56
N PRO A 23 11.75 -19.24 25.19
CA PRO A 23 12.48 -18.50 24.18
C PRO A 23 11.65 -18.55 22.91
N ALA A 24 11.20 -17.40 22.42
CA ALA A 24 10.54 -17.31 21.12
C ALA A 24 11.50 -17.96 20.13
N MET A 25 11.11 -19.11 19.56
CA MET A 25 11.88 -19.76 18.51
C MET A 25 12.05 -18.72 17.39
N SER A 26 13.29 -18.23 17.23
CA SER A 26 13.66 -17.28 16.19
C SER A 26 13.43 -17.97 14.85
N THR A 27 12.23 -17.79 14.31
CA THR A 27 11.88 -18.36 13.01
C THR A 27 12.68 -17.61 11.95
N HIS A 28 13.57 -18.30 11.25
CA HIS A 28 14.35 -17.74 10.17
C HIS A 28 13.58 -17.82 8.85
N TYR A 29 13.63 -16.76 8.04
CA TYR A 29 13.01 -16.65 6.74
C TYR A 29 14.06 -16.41 5.66
N ASP A 30 13.79 -16.81 4.43
CA ASP A 30 14.62 -16.42 3.29
C ASP A 30 14.41 -14.95 2.96
N VAL A 31 13.15 -14.49 3.01
CA VAL A 31 12.78 -13.11 2.71
C VAL A 31 11.77 -12.61 3.73
N ILE A 32 12.04 -11.43 4.29
CA ILE A 32 11.08 -10.67 5.10
C ILE A 32 10.68 -9.43 4.31
N ILE A 33 9.38 -9.23 4.07
CA ILE A 33 8.82 -8.08 3.36
C ILE A 33 8.01 -7.25 4.35
N ILE A 34 8.41 -5.99 4.54
CA ILE A 34 7.77 -5.05 5.47
C ILE A 34 6.80 -4.18 4.69
N GLY A 35 5.50 -4.40 4.90
CA GLY A 35 4.40 -3.76 4.20
C GLY A 35 3.80 -4.62 3.09
N THR A 36 2.48 -4.55 2.96
CA THR A 36 1.67 -5.33 1.99
C THR A 36 1.02 -4.47 0.91
N GLY A 37 1.43 -3.21 0.80
CA GLY A 37 1.02 -2.34 -0.31
C GLY A 37 1.47 -2.87 -1.67
N PRO A 38 1.21 -2.15 -2.79
CA PRO A 38 1.51 -2.63 -4.13
C PRO A 38 2.94 -3.14 -4.32
N GLY A 39 3.94 -2.49 -3.73
CA GLY A 39 5.34 -2.95 -3.81
C GLY A 39 5.56 -4.30 -3.13
N GLY A 40 5.24 -4.38 -1.82
CA GLY A 40 5.47 -5.60 -1.03
C GLY A 40 4.58 -6.75 -1.45
N GLY A 41 3.30 -6.49 -1.72
CA GLY A 41 2.35 -7.51 -2.17
C GLY A 41 2.73 -8.11 -3.52
N THR A 42 3.09 -7.28 -4.50
CA THR A 42 3.53 -7.74 -5.82
C THR A 42 4.80 -8.58 -5.73
N LEU A 43 5.77 -8.15 -4.89
CA LEU A 43 6.99 -8.91 -4.66
C LEU A 43 6.69 -10.28 -4.04
N ALA A 44 5.83 -10.31 -3.00
CA ALA A 44 5.41 -11.57 -2.38
C ALA A 44 4.74 -12.52 -3.39
N TYR A 45 3.83 -11.99 -4.20
CA TYR A 45 3.17 -12.76 -5.26
C TYR A 45 4.17 -13.37 -6.25
N LYS A 46 5.14 -12.59 -6.70
CA LYS A 46 6.18 -13.04 -7.64
C LYS A 46 7.13 -14.07 -7.04
N LEU A 47 7.45 -13.94 -5.75
CA LEU A 47 8.36 -14.85 -5.05
C LEU A 47 7.67 -16.11 -4.50
N ALA A 48 6.35 -16.09 -4.28
CA ALA A 48 5.63 -17.22 -3.68
C ALA A 48 5.90 -18.57 -4.38
N PRO A 49 5.92 -18.67 -5.73
CA PRO A 49 6.19 -19.93 -6.42
C PRO A 49 7.64 -20.44 -6.28
N SER A 50 8.56 -19.63 -5.73
CA SER A 50 9.97 -20.01 -5.60
C SER A 50 10.24 -21.06 -4.52
N GLY A 51 9.28 -21.36 -3.65
CA GLY A 51 9.46 -22.23 -2.48
C GLY A 51 10.26 -21.58 -1.34
N LYS A 52 10.77 -20.35 -1.51
CA LYS A 52 11.47 -19.58 -0.46
C LYS A 52 10.51 -19.28 0.69
N LYS A 53 10.99 -19.41 1.93
CA LYS A 53 10.21 -19.08 3.12
C LYS A 53 10.08 -17.56 3.27
N ILE A 54 8.88 -17.04 3.02
CA ILE A 54 8.59 -15.60 2.95
C ILE A 54 7.74 -15.18 4.15
N LEU A 55 8.13 -14.10 4.81
CA LEU A 55 7.34 -13.43 5.84
C LEU A 55 6.90 -12.06 5.35
N LEU A 56 5.60 -11.82 5.36
CA LEU A 56 5.00 -10.50 5.20
C LEU A 56 4.67 -9.94 6.60
N LEU A 57 5.13 -8.74 6.88
CA LEU A 57 4.82 -8.00 8.12
C LEU A 57 3.97 -6.78 7.75
N GLU A 58 2.73 -6.77 8.20
CA GLU A 58 1.80 -5.65 7.96
C GLU A 58 1.41 -4.99 9.29
N ARG A 59 1.56 -3.67 9.33
CA ARG A 59 1.23 -2.85 10.49
C ARG A 59 -0.27 -2.89 10.84
N GLY A 60 -1.11 -2.88 9.81
CA GLY A 60 -2.56 -2.92 9.96
C GLY A 60 -3.14 -4.33 9.94
N GLY A 61 -4.47 -4.41 10.03
CA GLY A 61 -5.25 -5.62 9.82
C GLY A 61 -5.88 -5.67 8.43
N TYR A 62 -6.73 -6.65 8.20
CA TYR A 62 -7.61 -6.64 7.04
C TYR A 62 -8.65 -5.54 7.18
N LEU A 63 -8.93 -4.85 6.08
CA LEU A 63 -10.00 -3.87 6.05
C LEU A 63 -11.35 -4.60 6.10
N PRO A 64 -12.26 -4.28 7.05
CA PRO A 64 -13.52 -4.98 7.18
C PRO A 64 -14.42 -4.77 5.96
N ARG A 65 -15.12 -5.82 5.56
CA ARG A 65 -16.16 -5.77 4.51
C ARG A 65 -17.51 -5.52 5.17
N GLU A 66 -17.96 -4.29 5.10
CA GLU A 66 -19.17 -3.83 5.80
C GLU A 66 -19.88 -2.74 5.00
N LYS A 67 -21.17 -2.49 5.30
CA LYS A 67 -21.97 -1.47 4.59
C LYS A 67 -21.34 -0.08 4.63
N ASP A 68 -20.59 0.23 5.67
CA ASP A 68 -19.90 1.51 5.85
C ASP A 68 -18.86 1.78 4.76
N ASN A 69 -18.36 0.74 4.10
CA ASN A 69 -17.45 0.89 2.96
C ASN A 69 -18.07 1.71 1.81
N TRP A 70 -19.38 1.76 1.72
CA TRP A 70 -20.13 2.51 0.70
C TRP A 70 -20.77 3.80 1.23
N SER A 71 -20.52 4.16 2.48
CA SER A 71 -21.01 5.40 3.08
C SER A 71 -20.04 6.54 2.88
N SER A 72 -20.37 7.53 2.05
CA SER A 72 -19.56 8.74 1.87
C SER A 72 -19.29 9.48 3.18
N LYS A 73 -20.31 9.53 4.07
CA LYS A 73 -20.16 10.13 5.40
C LYS A 73 -19.10 9.39 6.21
N THR A 74 -19.21 8.06 6.32
CA THR A 74 -18.28 7.24 7.12
C THR A 74 -16.86 7.28 6.57
N VAL A 75 -16.72 7.22 5.23
CA VAL A 75 -15.40 7.17 4.58
C VAL A 75 -14.69 8.52 4.61
N PHE A 76 -15.37 9.62 4.26
CA PHE A 76 -14.70 10.91 4.03
C PHE A 76 -14.90 11.92 5.16
N ILE A 77 -16.02 11.86 5.90
CA ILE A 77 -16.29 12.80 6.98
C ILE A 77 -15.84 12.22 8.31
N ASP A 78 -16.32 11.02 8.64
CA ASP A 78 -15.96 10.35 9.90
C ASP A 78 -14.54 9.75 9.87
N ASN A 79 -13.91 9.62 8.67
CA ASN A 79 -12.57 9.09 8.45
C ASN A 79 -12.33 7.73 9.10
N LYS A 80 -13.35 6.85 9.12
CA LYS A 80 -13.35 5.57 9.85
C LYS A 80 -12.12 4.70 9.53
N TYR A 81 -11.68 4.68 8.28
CA TYR A 81 -10.62 3.80 7.80
C TYR A 81 -9.25 4.46 7.73
N LYS A 82 -9.15 5.77 7.97
CA LYS A 82 -7.86 6.47 7.97
C LYS A 82 -7.08 6.22 9.25
N ALA A 83 -5.76 6.29 9.14
CA ALA A 83 -4.87 6.28 10.30
C ALA A 83 -5.22 7.44 11.24
N LYS A 84 -5.25 7.15 12.54
CA LYS A 84 -5.58 8.16 13.58
C LYS A 84 -4.35 8.97 14.03
N GLU A 85 -3.17 8.58 13.59
CA GLU A 85 -1.93 9.26 13.95
C GLU A 85 -1.82 10.64 13.29
N THR A 86 -1.11 11.54 13.93
CA THR A 86 -0.71 12.83 13.37
C THR A 86 0.75 12.81 13.00
N TRP A 87 1.08 13.48 11.91
CA TRP A 87 2.45 13.73 11.50
C TRP A 87 2.80 15.20 11.71
N LYS A 88 4.09 15.49 11.76
CA LYS A 88 4.61 16.85 11.84
C LYS A 88 5.27 17.23 10.52
N ASP A 89 5.01 18.43 10.06
CA ASP A 89 5.75 19.05 8.96
C ASP A 89 7.11 19.59 9.42
N LYS A 90 7.86 20.17 8.49
CA LYS A 90 9.18 20.76 8.77
C LYS A 90 9.14 21.95 9.74
N ASP A 91 8.02 22.63 9.84
CA ASP A 91 7.81 23.83 10.65
C ASP A 91 7.21 23.49 12.03
N GLY A 92 6.98 22.19 12.30
CA GLY A 92 6.40 21.66 13.54
C GLY A 92 4.88 21.66 13.56
N GLY A 93 4.21 22.07 12.48
CA GLY A 93 2.77 21.95 12.31
C GLY A 93 2.34 20.49 12.29
N THR A 94 1.15 20.20 12.83
CA THR A 94 0.61 18.84 12.86
C THR A 94 -0.50 18.68 11.85
N PHE A 95 -0.54 17.50 11.18
CA PHE A 95 -1.60 17.14 10.25
C PHE A 95 -1.90 15.64 10.30
N HIS A 96 -3.11 15.27 9.87
CA HIS A 96 -3.47 13.87 9.68
C HIS A 96 -3.06 13.44 8.26
N PRO A 97 -2.16 12.46 8.12
CA PRO A 97 -1.85 11.91 6.81
C PRO A 97 -3.08 11.17 6.25
N GLY A 98 -3.34 11.30 4.98
CA GLY A 98 -4.42 10.54 4.31
C GLY A 98 -4.04 9.07 4.08
N ILE A 99 -3.46 8.40 5.08
CA ILE A 99 -2.89 7.06 4.94
C ILE A 99 -3.78 6.00 5.61
N HIS A 100 -3.74 4.79 5.06
CA HIS A 100 -4.51 3.64 5.54
C HIS A 100 -3.56 2.48 5.83
N TYR A 101 -3.64 1.95 7.06
CA TYR A 101 -2.84 0.80 7.48
C TYR A 101 -3.69 -0.47 7.42
N ASN A 102 -3.66 -1.12 6.26
CA ASN A 102 -4.40 -2.35 6.01
C ASN A 102 -3.60 -3.29 5.13
N VAL A 103 -3.91 -4.57 5.16
CA VAL A 103 -3.42 -5.51 4.15
C VAL A 103 -3.83 -4.97 2.77
N GLY A 104 -2.85 -4.76 1.88
CA GLY A 104 -3.02 -4.08 0.61
C GLY A 104 -2.67 -2.58 0.63
N GLY A 105 -2.45 -1.98 1.81
CA GLY A 105 -2.06 -0.57 1.95
C GLY A 105 -3.08 0.40 1.34
N ASN A 106 -2.60 1.53 0.84
CA ASN A 106 -3.45 2.56 0.22
C ASN A 106 -4.14 2.11 -1.07
N SER A 107 -3.71 1.00 -1.71
CA SER A 107 -4.43 0.47 -2.87
C SER A 107 -5.86 -0.01 -2.54
N LYS A 108 -6.18 -0.20 -1.27
CA LYS A 108 -7.56 -0.51 -0.83
C LYS A 108 -8.55 0.60 -1.17
N VAL A 109 -8.08 1.85 -1.23
CA VAL A 109 -8.93 3.06 -1.40
C VAL A 109 -8.60 3.87 -2.65
N TYR A 110 -7.63 3.46 -3.49
CA TYR A 110 -7.30 4.20 -4.71
C TYR A 110 -8.42 4.14 -5.75
N GLY A 111 -8.41 5.07 -6.73
CA GLY A 111 -9.39 5.15 -7.81
C GLY A 111 -9.21 4.12 -8.92
N ALA A 112 -8.35 3.13 -8.73
CA ALA A 112 -7.99 2.11 -9.69
C ALA A 112 -7.31 2.63 -10.99
N ALA A 113 -6.99 3.91 -11.09
CA ALA A 113 -6.26 4.49 -12.21
C ALA A 113 -4.82 3.98 -12.23
N LEU A 114 -4.41 3.36 -13.32
CA LEU A 114 -3.10 2.72 -13.47
C LEU A 114 -2.47 3.10 -14.82
N LEU A 115 -1.98 4.33 -14.89
CA LEU A 115 -1.23 4.85 -16.02
C LEU A 115 0.25 4.45 -15.94
N ARG A 116 0.88 4.24 -17.10
CA ARG A 116 2.34 4.16 -17.19
C ARG A 116 2.96 5.54 -17.01
N MET A 117 4.14 5.62 -16.41
CA MET A 117 4.95 6.82 -16.48
C MET A 117 5.34 7.09 -17.93
N ARG A 118 5.47 8.37 -18.29
CA ARG A 118 5.85 8.81 -19.64
C ARG A 118 7.37 8.69 -19.81
N HIS A 119 7.85 8.60 -21.06
CA HIS A 119 9.29 8.63 -21.33
C HIS A 119 9.99 9.82 -20.67
N GLN A 120 9.37 10.99 -20.78
CA GLN A 120 9.91 12.22 -20.20
C GLN A 120 10.00 12.21 -18.67
N ASP A 121 9.21 11.38 -17.98
CA ASP A 121 9.24 11.29 -16.51
C ASP A 121 10.55 10.68 -16.01
N PHE A 122 11.30 9.99 -16.86
CA PHE A 122 12.61 9.40 -16.53
C PHE A 122 13.78 10.36 -16.80
N GLY A 123 13.58 11.40 -17.60
CA GLY A 123 14.57 12.44 -17.88
C GLY A 123 14.54 13.58 -16.87
N GLU A 124 15.46 14.55 -17.05
CA GLU A 124 15.41 15.79 -16.29
C GLU A 124 14.15 16.59 -16.63
N LEU A 125 13.35 16.92 -15.63
CA LEU A 125 12.16 17.74 -15.78
C LEU A 125 12.28 19.04 -14.99
N LYS A 126 12.11 20.18 -15.69
CA LYS A 126 12.03 21.52 -15.08
C LYS A 126 10.60 21.79 -14.64
N HIS A 127 10.44 22.15 -13.40
CA HIS A 127 9.18 22.56 -12.78
C HIS A 127 9.24 24.04 -12.40
N HIS A 128 8.10 24.63 -12.04
CA HIS A 128 8.05 26.05 -11.62
C HIS A 128 8.97 26.32 -10.41
N GLY A 129 9.10 25.42 -9.49
CA GLY A 129 9.86 25.58 -8.24
C GLY A 129 11.12 24.71 -8.15
N GLY A 130 11.59 24.09 -9.22
CA GLY A 130 12.77 23.24 -9.16
C GLY A 130 12.97 22.31 -10.35
N ILE A 131 13.85 21.36 -10.20
CA ILE A 131 14.20 20.36 -11.21
C ILE A 131 14.02 18.97 -10.61
N SER A 132 13.30 18.09 -11.31
CA SER A 132 13.38 16.65 -11.07
C SER A 132 14.60 16.12 -11.83
N PRO A 133 15.57 15.52 -11.16
CA PRO A 133 16.75 14.99 -11.84
C PRO A 133 16.39 13.80 -12.71
N GLU A 134 17.18 13.55 -13.72
CA GLU A 134 17.12 12.33 -14.51
C GLU A 134 17.26 11.08 -13.63
N TRP A 135 16.48 10.05 -13.96
CA TRP A 135 16.57 8.76 -13.30
C TRP A 135 17.70 7.92 -13.93
N PRO A 136 18.38 7.05 -13.15
CA PRO A 136 19.43 6.17 -13.69
C PRO A 136 18.89 4.97 -14.47
N ILE A 137 17.62 4.97 -14.83
CA ILE A 137 16.90 3.96 -15.62
C ILE A 137 15.99 4.66 -16.62
N HIS A 138 15.66 3.98 -17.70
CA HIS A 138 14.80 4.49 -18.76
C HIS A 138 13.46 3.74 -18.80
N TYR A 139 12.49 4.27 -19.52
CA TYR A 139 11.18 3.64 -19.68
C TYR A 139 11.31 2.22 -20.24
N GLU A 140 12.21 2.00 -21.20
CA GLU A 140 12.45 0.72 -21.86
C GLU A 140 12.90 -0.38 -20.90
N ASP A 141 13.63 -0.02 -19.85
CA ASP A 141 14.06 -0.95 -18.80
C ASP A 141 12.86 -1.49 -18.00
N LEU A 142 11.77 -0.74 -17.94
CA LEU A 142 10.56 -1.05 -17.19
C LEU A 142 9.38 -1.52 -18.06
N GLU A 143 9.43 -1.38 -19.37
CA GLU A 143 8.30 -1.62 -20.27
C GLU A 143 7.68 -3.01 -20.06
N SER A 144 8.48 -4.06 -20.05
CA SER A 144 8.01 -5.42 -19.87
C SER A 144 7.36 -5.66 -18.50
N TYR A 145 7.84 -4.95 -17.47
CA TYR A 145 7.25 -4.99 -16.13
C TYR A 145 5.93 -4.24 -16.05
N TYR A 146 5.79 -3.11 -16.76
CA TYR A 146 4.49 -2.44 -16.92
C TYR A 146 3.46 -3.37 -17.55
N THR A 147 3.81 -4.06 -18.63
CA THR A 147 2.92 -5.02 -19.27
C THR A 147 2.52 -6.15 -18.31
N GLN A 148 3.46 -6.70 -17.53
CA GLN A 148 3.15 -7.71 -16.51
C GLN A 148 2.24 -7.16 -15.40
N ALA A 149 2.49 -5.93 -14.94
CA ALA A 149 1.69 -5.28 -13.91
C ALA A 149 0.25 -5.02 -14.40
N GLU A 150 0.08 -4.56 -15.63
CA GLU A 150 -1.24 -4.35 -16.23
C GLU A 150 -2.06 -5.65 -16.29
N HIS A 151 -1.42 -6.77 -16.64
CA HIS A 151 -2.08 -8.08 -16.62
C HIS A 151 -2.46 -8.50 -15.20
N LEU A 152 -1.54 -8.35 -14.23
CA LEU A 152 -1.75 -8.74 -12.84
C LEU A 152 -2.85 -7.92 -12.16
N TYR A 153 -2.86 -6.61 -12.41
CA TYR A 153 -3.82 -5.68 -11.83
C TYR A 153 -5.08 -5.51 -12.68
N HIS A 154 -5.33 -6.41 -13.64
CA HIS A 154 -6.53 -6.41 -14.49
C HIS A 154 -6.82 -5.04 -15.12
N VAL A 155 -5.80 -4.41 -15.68
CA VAL A 155 -5.94 -3.06 -16.25
C VAL A 155 -6.71 -3.12 -17.56
N HIS A 156 -7.81 -2.41 -17.59
CA HIS A 156 -8.63 -2.16 -18.76
C HIS A 156 -8.15 -0.90 -19.49
N GLY A 157 -8.10 -0.93 -20.80
CA GLY A 157 -7.70 0.23 -21.59
C GLY A 157 -7.68 -0.04 -23.09
N THR A 158 -7.41 1.00 -23.87
CA THR A 158 -7.20 0.95 -25.33
C THR A 158 -5.91 1.67 -25.67
N ARG A 159 -4.96 0.97 -26.30
CA ARG A 159 -3.69 1.58 -26.72
C ARG A 159 -3.90 2.61 -27.82
N GLY A 160 -3.13 3.69 -27.75
CA GLY A 160 -3.08 4.72 -28.78
C GLY A 160 -4.18 5.77 -28.71
N GLU A 161 -5.11 5.70 -27.76
CA GLU A 161 -6.07 6.77 -27.51
C GLU A 161 -5.41 7.96 -26.80
N ASP A 162 -4.56 7.70 -25.81
CA ASP A 162 -3.78 8.72 -25.11
C ASP A 162 -2.54 9.09 -25.93
N PRO A 163 -2.46 10.32 -26.48
CA PRO A 163 -1.33 10.73 -27.30
C PRO A 163 -0.02 10.85 -26.53
N THR A 164 -0.08 10.80 -25.20
CA THR A 164 1.09 10.87 -24.30
C THR A 164 1.52 9.51 -23.79
N GLU A 165 0.76 8.45 -24.08
CA GLU A 165 1.08 7.10 -23.64
C GLU A 165 2.37 6.61 -24.30
N PRO A 166 3.35 6.10 -23.54
CA PRO A 166 4.56 5.56 -24.12
C PRO A 166 4.27 4.24 -24.88
N LYS A 167 5.12 3.92 -25.85
CA LYS A 167 5.00 2.71 -26.64
C LYS A 167 5.02 1.47 -25.77
N ALA A 168 4.08 0.54 -26.00
CA ALA A 168 3.97 -0.71 -25.30
C ALA A 168 4.20 -1.90 -26.25
N SER A 169 4.79 -2.98 -25.72
CA SER A 169 5.05 -4.23 -26.46
C SER A 169 3.81 -5.08 -26.66
N ALA A 170 2.74 -4.85 -25.86
CA ALA A 170 1.51 -5.60 -25.93
C ALA A 170 0.27 -4.70 -25.76
N PRO A 171 -0.90 -5.10 -26.33
CA PRO A 171 -2.17 -4.46 -26.04
C PRO A 171 -2.56 -4.68 -24.58
N TYR A 172 -3.53 -3.88 -24.09
CA TYR A 172 -4.21 -4.22 -22.85
C TYR A 172 -4.92 -5.58 -22.98
N LYS A 173 -4.82 -6.41 -21.96
CA LYS A 173 -5.49 -7.72 -21.92
C LYS A 173 -7.01 -7.56 -21.83
N TYR A 174 -7.46 -6.51 -21.20
CA TYR A 174 -8.87 -6.21 -20.98
C TYR A 174 -9.23 -4.93 -21.75
N PRO A 175 -10.36 -4.93 -22.49
CA PRO A 175 -10.79 -3.75 -23.26
C PRO A 175 -11.12 -2.59 -22.33
N ALA A 176 -11.02 -1.36 -22.83
CA ALA A 176 -11.45 -0.18 -22.09
C ALA A 176 -12.91 -0.31 -21.64
N LEU A 177 -13.21 0.26 -20.49
CA LEU A 177 -14.56 0.26 -19.95
C LEU A 177 -15.46 1.21 -20.74
N ALA A 178 -16.68 0.77 -21.06
CA ALA A 178 -17.65 1.63 -21.72
C ALA A 178 -17.97 2.87 -20.85
N HIS A 179 -17.98 4.02 -21.48
CA HIS A 179 -18.42 5.25 -20.82
C HIS A 179 -19.89 5.17 -20.41
N GLU A 180 -20.24 5.79 -19.28
CA GLU A 180 -21.64 6.11 -19.02
C GLU A 180 -22.19 7.04 -20.12
N PRO A 181 -23.49 7.01 -20.45
CA PRO A 181 -24.04 7.77 -21.56
C PRO A 181 -23.67 9.25 -21.54
N ARG A 182 -23.71 9.88 -20.37
CA ARG A 182 -23.37 11.30 -20.22
C ARG A 182 -21.88 11.56 -20.40
N ILE A 183 -21.02 10.67 -19.94
CA ILE A 183 -19.58 10.76 -20.17
C ILE A 183 -19.24 10.56 -21.65
N GLN A 184 -19.96 9.67 -22.35
CA GLN A 184 -19.79 9.50 -23.79
C GLN A 184 -20.19 10.76 -24.59
N GLU A 185 -21.27 11.44 -24.20
CA GLU A 185 -21.62 12.73 -24.79
C GLU A 185 -20.50 13.76 -24.60
N LEU A 186 -19.99 13.88 -23.36
CA LEU A 186 -18.89 14.80 -23.05
C LEU A 186 -17.61 14.46 -23.83
N HIS A 187 -17.27 13.19 -23.95
CA HIS A 187 -16.16 12.70 -24.75
C HIS A 187 -16.30 13.17 -26.20
N ASN A 188 -17.48 12.96 -26.80
CA ASN A 188 -17.76 13.38 -28.18
C ASN A 188 -17.69 14.90 -28.37
N ASP A 189 -18.16 15.66 -27.39
CA ASP A 189 -18.12 17.13 -27.45
C ASP A 189 -16.69 17.65 -27.34
N TRP A 190 -15.86 17.07 -26.50
CA TRP A 190 -14.45 17.42 -26.43
C TRP A 190 -13.70 17.08 -27.72
N GLN A 191 -14.00 15.95 -28.36
CA GLN A 191 -13.43 15.63 -29.70
C GLN A 191 -13.80 16.68 -30.74
N LYS A 192 -15.07 17.15 -30.75
CA LYS A 192 -15.49 18.26 -31.65
C LYS A 192 -14.74 19.56 -31.37
N CYS A 193 -14.32 19.80 -30.14
CA CYS A 193 -13.50 20.94 -29.72
C CYS A 193 -12.00 20.76 -30.04
N GLY A 194 -11.59 19.63 -30.63
CA GLY A 194 -10.20 19.35 -30.99
C GLY A 194 -9.37 18.72 -29.88
N TYR A 195 -9.95 18.38 -28.75
CA TYR A 195 -9.28 17.62 -27.70
C TYR A 195 -9.20 16.13 -28.04
N LYS A 196 -8.33 15.41 -27.36
CA LYS A 196 -8.14 13.96 -27.51
C LYS A 196 -8.46 13.26 -26.19
N PRO A 197 -9.74 13.17 -25.81
CA PRO A 197 -10.12 12.40 -24.62
C PRO A 197 -9.88 10.92 -24.86
N PHE A 198 -9.53 10.21 -23.81
CA PHE A 198 -9.23 8.77 -23.86
C PHE A 198 -9.85 8.05 -22.67
N HIS A 199 -10.01 6.73 -22.79
CA HIS A 199 -10.44 5.89 -21.68
C HIS A 199 -9.32 5.76 -20.67
N LEU A 200 -9.59 6.17 -19.43
CA LEU A 200 -8.62 6.03 -18.34
C LEU A 200 -8.29 4.54 -18.11
N PRO A 201 -7.01 4.15 -18.15
CA PRO A 201 -6.62 2.79 -17.77
C PRO A 201 -6.97 2.51 -16.31
N VAL A 202 -7.81 1.49 -16.05
CA VAL A 202 -8.32 1.19 -14.71
C VAL A 202 -8.20 -0.29 -14.36
N GLY A 203 -7.72 -0.57 -13.15
CA GLY A 203 -7.52 -1.92 -12.61
C GLY A 203 -8.74 -2.42 -11.82
N VAL A 204 -9.68 -3.06 -12.53
CA VAL A 204 -10.89 -3.62 -11.92
C VAL A 204 -11.25 -4.96 -12.54
N MET A 205 -11.84 -5.86 -11.78
CA MET A 205 -12.29 -7.16 -12.28
C MET A 205 -13.72 -7.07 -12.82
N LEU A 206 -13.89 -6.28 -13.89
CA LEU A 206 -15.15 -6.07 -14.59
C LEU A 206 -15.19 -6.92 -15.86
N ASN A 207 -16.30 -7.60 -16.08
CA ASN A 207 -16.62 -8.26 -17.35
C ASN A 207 -17.95 -7.71 -17.87
N GLU A 208 -17.90 -6.82 -18.88
CA GLU A 208 -19.10 -6.20 -19.45
C GLU A 208 -19.85 -7.13 -20.41
N VAL A 209 -19.17 -8.13 -20.95
CA VAL A 209 -19.76 -9.11 -21.88
C VAL A 209 -20.48 -10.23 -21.12
N GLN A 210 -19.83 -10.79 -20.11
CA GLN A 210 -20.36 -11.88 -19.27
C GLN A 210 -20.57 -11.34 -17.85
N LYS A 211 -21.66 -10.60 -17.68
CA LYS A 211 -21.93 -9.89 -16.42
C LYS A 211 -22.02 -10.81 -15.21
N GLU A 212 -22.47 -12.05 -15.41
CA GLU A 212 -22.55 -13.09 -14.37
C GLU A 212 -21.19 -13.55 -13.87
N LYS A 213 -20.12 -13.33 -14.65
CA LYS A 213 -18.72 -13.62 -14.27
C LYS A 213 -17.99 -12.40 -13.76
N SER A 214 -18.63 -11.24 -13.72
CA SER A 214 -18.03 -10.01 -13.28
C SER A 214 -18.03 -9.92 -11.75
N ALA A 215 -16.85 -9.77 -11.14
CA ALA A 215 -16.74 -9.44 -9.71
C ALA A 215 -17.15 -7.98 -9.45
N CYS A 216 -16.84 -7.07 -10.38
CA CYS A 216 -17.24 -5.66 -10.28
C CYS A 216 -18.70 -5.48 -10.70
N ILE A 217 -19.47 -4.84 -9.85
CA ILE A 217 -20.90 -4.57 -10.06
C ILE A 217 -21.18 -3.14 -10.55
N ARG A 218 -20.13 -2.38 -10.93
CA ARG A 218 -20.23 -0.98 -11.36
C ARG A 218 -20.98 -0.09 -10.35
N CYS A 219 -20.65 -0.23 -9.07
CA CYS A 219 -21.20 0.66 -8.04
C CYS A 219 -20.65 2.09 -8.21
N SER A 220 -21.33 3.07 -7.63
CA SER A 220 -20.94 4.49 -7.69
C SER A 220 -19.89 4.88 -6.63
N THR A 221 -19.27 3.93 -5.92
CA THR A 221 -18.38 4.15 -4.78
C THR A 221 -17.03 3.48 -5.03
N CYS A 222 -16.24 3.98 -5.98
CA CYS A 222 -14.95 3.39 -6.35
C CYS A 222 -13.76 4.21 -5.84
N ASP A 223 -13.60 5.45 -6.32
CA ASP A 223 -12.47 6.30 -5.94
C ASP A 223 -12.58 6.78 -4.48
N GLY A 224 -11.53 6.56 -3.70
CA GLY A 224 -11.48 6.87 -2.28
C GLY A 224 -12.22 5.89 -1.36
N PHE A 225 -13.02 4.98 -1.90
CA PHE A 225 -13.77 3.99 -1.12
C PHE A 225 -13.08 2.63 -1.05
N PRO A 226 -13.20 1.90 0.08
CA PRO A 226 -12.92 0.47 0.09
C PRO A 226 -13.89 -0.29 -0.81
N CYS A 227 -13.40 -1.27 -1.57
CA CYS A 227 -14.27 -2.07 -2.44
C CYS A 227 -14.95 -3.20 -1.65
N LEU A 228 -16.26 -3.06 -1.38
CA LEU A 228 -17.02 -4.04 -0.61
C LEU A 228 -17.08 -5.43 -1.26
N VAL A 229 -17.03 -5.49 -2.60
CA VAL A 229 -17.11 -6.75 -3.36
C VAL A 229 -15.75 -7.31 -3.76
N ASN A 230 -14.64 -6.70 -3.31
CA ASN A 230 -13.26 -7.09 -3.65
C ASN A 230 -13.01 -7.20 -5.17
N ALA A 231 -13.61 -6.32 -5.95
CA ALA A 231 -13.49 -6.29 -7.40
C ALA A 231 -12.52 -5.22 -7.92
N LYS A 232 -12.06 -4.33 -7.04
CA LYS A 232 -10.94 -3.44 -7.34
C LYS A 232 -9.66 -4.27 -7.28
N ALA A 233 -8.83 -4.16 -8.30
CA ALA A 233 -7.56 -4.88 -8.36
C ALA A 233 -6.53 -4.20 -7.44
N ASP A 234 -6.74 -4.30 -6.13
CA ASP A 234 -5.80 -3.83 -5.12
C ASP A 234 -4.79 -4.91 -4.73
N SER A 235 -3.70 -4.51 -4.09
CA SER A 235 -2.60 -5.40 -3.72
C SER A 235 -3.02 -6.58 -2.85
N GLN A 236 -3.99 -6.42 -1.94
CA GLN A 236 -4.52 -7.56 -1.19
C GLN A 236 -5.12 -8.59 -2.13
N VAL A 237 -6.06 -8.17 -2.97
CA VAL A 237 -6.90 -9.06 -3.78
C VAL A 237 -6.10 -9.78 -4.87
N VAL A 238 -5.23 -9.06 -5.58
CA VAL A 238 -4.53 -9.63 -6.75
C VAL A 238 -3.11 -10.13 -6.45
N CYS A 239 -2.56 -9.80 -5.28
CA CYS A 239 -1.19 -10.18 -4.92
C CYS A 239 -1.11 -10.93 -3.60
N VAL A 240 -1.53 -10.34 -2.47
CA VAL A 240 -1.31 -10.93 -1.14
C VAL A 240 -2.12 -12.18 -0.95
N ASP A 241 -3.45 -12.13 -1.21
CA ASP A 241 -4.32 -13.28 -1.05
C ASP A 241 -3.89 -14.48 -1.95
N PRO A 242 -3.54 -14.29 -3.24
CA PRO A 242 -2.93 -15.35 -4.04
C PRO A 242 -1.58 -15.86 -3.51
N ALA A 243 -0.70 -14.97 -3.03
CA ALA A 243 0.58 -15.38 -2.46
C ALA A 243 0.40 -16.28 -1.24
N LEU A 244 -0.61 -16.01 -0.41
CA LEU A 244 -0.92 -16.80 0.78
C LEU A 244 -1.48 -18.20 0.49
N GLN A 245 -1.84 -18.51 -0.75
CA GLN A 245 -2.18 -19.89 -1.16
C GLN A 245 -0.93 -20.80 -1.20
N HIS A 246 0.27 -20.22 -1.18
CA HIS A 246 1.51 -20.97 -1.12
C HIS A 246 1.92 -21.22 0.33
N PRO A 247 2.21 -22.48 0.74
CA PRO A 247 2.47 -22.83 2.15
C PRO A 247 3.78 -22.23 2.71
N ASN A 248 4.64 -21.73 1.84
CA ASN A 248 5.91 -21.06 2.21
C ASN A 248 5.76 -19.55 2.48
N VAL A 249 4.56 -18.98 2.33
CA VAL A 249 4.28 -17.57 2.57
C VAL A 249 3.47 -17.41 3.85
N THR A 250 3.95 -16.56 4.74
CA THR A 250 3.29 -16.24 6.01
C THR A 250 3.01 -14.74 6.08
N LEU A 251 1.81 -14.37 6.47
CA LEU A 251 1.45 -12.98 6.78
C LEU A 251 1.21 -12.82 8.28
N ILE A 252 1.83 -11.82 8.87
CA ILE A 252 1.55 -11.38 10.24
C ILE A 252 1.01 -9.96 10.18
N THR A 253 -0.21 -9.78 10.64
CA THR A 253 -0.90 -8.49 10.75
C THR A 253 -0.74 -7.87 12.14
N HIS A 254 -1.09 -6.58 12.26
CA HIS A 254 -0.89 -5.78 13.49
C HIS A 254 0.57 -5.82 13.97
N ALA A 255 1.50 -5.94 13.02
CA ALA A 255 2.93 -6.12 13.24
C ALA A 255 3.69 -4.85 12.80
N LEU A 256 3.85 -3.90 13.71
CA LEU A 256 4.60 -2.68 13.44
C LEU A 256 6.10 -2.95 13.54
N VAL A 257 6.79 -2.90 12.42
CA VAL A 257 8.26 -2.92 12.43
C VAL A 257 8.77 -1.57 12.93
N THR A 258 9.47 -1.59 14.05
CA THR A 258 9.93 -0.38 14.73
C THR A 258 11.41 -0.08 14.47
N ARG A 259 12.21 -1.11 14.21
CA ARG A 259 13.66 -0.99 14.01
C ARG A 259 14.22 -2.16 13.22
N LEU A 260 15.28 -1.89 12.46
CA LEU A 260 16.17 -2.86 11.85
C LEU A 260 17.52 -2.81 12.57
N GLU A 261 18.01 -3.95 13.05
CA GLU A 261 19.31 -4.03 13.71
C GLU A 261 20.32 -4.69 12.79
N THR A 262 21.54 -4.16 12.78
CA THR A 262 22.62 -4.65 11.93
C THR A 262 23.61 -5.51 12.70
N SER A 263 24.45 -6.24 11.96
CA SER A 263 25.67 -6.87 12.48
C SER A 263 26.64 -5.81 13.03
N GLY A 264 27.58 -6.24 13.86
CA GLY A 264 28.59 -5.34 14.45
C GLY A 264 29.44 -4.58 13.43
N ASN A 265 29.60 -5.12 12.22
CA ASN A 265 30.28 -4.42 11.11
C ASN A 265 29.34 -3.53 10.28
N GLY A 266 28.04 -3.52 10.56
CA GLY A 266 27.03 -2.70 9.90
C GLY A 266 26.61 -3.14 8.50
N ARG A 267 27.08 -4.29 8.00
CA ARG A 267 26.88 -4.70 6.60
C ARG A 267 25.61 -5.54 6.36
N GLU A 268 25.02 -6.08 7.40
CA GLU A 268 23.89 -7.01 7.31
C GLU A 268 22.79 -6.61 8.30
N VAL A 269 21.53 -6.69 7.87
CA VAL A 269 20.38 -6.62 8.78
C VAL A 269 20.22 -7.99 9.43
N THR A 270 20.45 -8.08 10.72
CA THR A 270 20.43 -9.35 11.48
C THR A 270 19.13 -9.57 12.23
N ARG A 271 18.37 -8.50 12.55
CA ARG A 271 17.13 -8.58 13.33
C ARG A 271 16.12 -7.53 12.83
N VAL A 272 14.91 -7.98 12.63
CA VAL A 272 13.72 -7.13 12.39
C VAL A 272 12.93 -7.08 13.69
N VAL A 273 12.89 -5.91 14.31
CA VAL A 273 12.21 -5.67 15.59
C VAL A 273 10.78 -5.23 15.31
N VAL A 274 9.82 -5.96 15.86
CA VAL A 274 8.40 -5.79 15.63
C VAL A 274 7.70 -5.54 16.96
N GLU A 275 6.81 -4.59 17.00
CA GLU A 275 5.84 -4.40 18.08
C GLU A 275 4.49 -4.98 17.65
N ARG A 276 3.95 -5.89 18.46
CA ARG A 276 2.67 -6.51 18.21
C ARG A 276 1.95 -6.82 19.53
N ASN A 277 0.70 -6.36 19.66
CA ASN A 277 -0.10 -6.53 20.90
C ASN A 277 0.63 -6.09 22.18
N GLY A 278 1.39 -4.99 22.10
CA GLY A 278 2.17 -4.47 23.23
C GLY A 278 3.41 -5.31 23.60
N GLN A 279 3.76 -6.29 22.79
CA GLN A 279 4.95 -7.13 22.98
C GLN A 279 5.94 -6.93 21.84
N GLN A 280 7.22 -7.05 22.14
CA GLN A 280 8.28 -7.03 21.17
C GLN A 280 8.57 -8.44 20.65
N GLU A 281 8.52 -8.61 19.34
CA GLU A 281 8.88 -9.83 18.62
C GLU A 281 10.11 -9.56 17.75
N ILE A 282 10.92 -10.59 17.48
CA ILE A 282 12.12 -10.46 16.66
C ILE A 282 12.10 -11.53 15.58
N TYR A 283 12.29 -11.08 14.32
CA TYR A 283 12.41 -11.95 13.18
C TYR A 283 13.78 -11.83 12.54
N LYS A 284 14.23 -12.91 11.87
CA LYS A 284 15.49 -12.98 11.14
C LYS A 284 15.23 -13.46 9.72
N GLY A 285 15.96 -12.87 8.77
CA GLY A 285 15.86 -13.26 7.37
C GLY A 285 17.14 -12.97 6.60
N ASN A 286 17.35 -13.70 5.50
CA ASN A 286 18.51 -13.50 4.64
C ASN A 286 18.39 -12.18 3.85
N ILE A 287 17.16 -11.85 3.43
CA ILE A 287 16.84 -10.60 2.73
C ILE A 287 15.70 -9.90 3.48
N VAL A 288 15.89 -8.61 3.76
CA VAL A 288 14.87 -7.76 4.38
C VAL A 288 14.50 -6.66 3.38
N VAL A 289 13.23 -6.63 2.98
CA VAL A 289 12.68 -5.67 2.04
C VAL A 289 11.84 -4.64 2.78
N VAL A 290 12.19 -3.36 2.66
CA VAL A 290 11.42 -2.25 3.24
C VAL A 290 10.46 -1.72 2.18
N SER A 291 9.17 -2.02 2.32
CA SER A 291 8.10 -1.68 1.37
C SER A 291 6.88 -1.07 2.07
N ALA A 292 7.14 -0.23 3.07
CA ALA A 292 6.12 0.36 3.96
C ALA A 292 5.53 1.69 3.43
N GLY A 293 5.67 1.97 2.13
CA GLY A 293 5.34 3.25 1.51
C GLY A 293 6.46 4.29 1.72
N ALA A 294 6.46 5.36 0.92
CA ALA A 294 7.59 6.30 0.83
C ALA A 294 8.01 6.86 2.21
N ILE A 295 7.06 7.38 2.98
CA ILE A 295 7.35 8.05 4.25
C ILE A 295 7.73 7.04 5.35
N ASN A 296 6.95 5.97 5.53
CA ASN A 296 7.22 5.01 6.60
C ASN A 296 8.50 4.19 6.33
N SER A 297 8.84 3.93 5.07
CA SER A 297 10.11 3.29 4.71
C SER A 297 11.29 4.18 5.10
N ALA A 298 11.24 5.47 4.75
CA ALA A 298 12.27 6.42 5.15
C ALA A 298 12.36 6.56 6.69
N ALA A 299 11.20 6.69 7.36
CA ALA A 299 11.15 6.78 8.81
C ALA A 299 11.75 5.54 9.50
N LEU A 300 11.49 4.34 8.99
CA LEU A 300 12.07 3.10 9.51
C LEU A 300 13.59 3.08 9.35
N LEU A 301 14.09 3.46 8.19
CA LEU A 301 15.54 3.52 7.94
C LEU A 301 16.23 4.53 8.87
N LEU A 302 15.66 5.72 9.04
CA LEU A 302 16.17 6.77 9.94
C LEU A 302 16.13 6.32 11.41
N LYS A 303 15.02 5.73 11.87
CA LYS A 303 14.88 5.20 13.24
C LYS A 303 15.82 4.03 13.53
N SER A 304 16.35 3.38 12.51
CA SER A 304 17.29 2.27 12.63
C SER A 304 18.75 2.72 12.74
N ALA A 305 18.99 4.01 12.99
CA ALA A 305 20.32 4.55 13.22
C ALA A 305 21.09 3.79 14.33
N ASN A 306 22.40 3.63 14.15
CA ASN A 306 23.31 2.97 15.10
C ASN A 306 24.73 3.54 14.94
N GLU A 307 25.68 3.03 15.69
CA GLU A 307 27.08 3.51 15.66
C GLU A 307 27.73 3.45 14.27
N LYS A 308 27.39 2.46 13.43
CA LYS A 308 27.90 2.31 12.06
C LYS A 308 27.13 3.13 11.04
N HIS A 309 25.89 3.47 11.36
CA HIS A 309 24.97 4.24 10.52
C HIS A 309 24.31 5.36 11.33
N PRO A 310 25.07 6.38 11.76
CA PRO A 310 24.57 7.40 12.69
C PRO A 310 23.41 8.23 12.11
N ASN A 311 23.32 8.38 10.79
CA ASN A 311 22.26 9.10 10.09
C ASN A 311 21.10 8.20 9.61
N GLY A 312 21.05 6.94 10.05
CA GLY A 312 20.07 5.94 9.58
C GLY A 312 20.65 4.96 8.56
N LEU A 313 19.96 3.84 8.37
CA LEU A 313 20.36 2.82 7.39
C LEU A 313 20.19 3.35 5.96
N ALA A 314 21.06 2.90 5.05
CA ALA A 314 21.12 3.30 3.64
C ALA A 314 21.18 4.83 3.43
N ASN A 315 21.69 5.59 4.41
CA ASN A 315 21.67 7.06 4.41
C ASN A 315 23.07 7.69 4.51
N SER A 316 24.08 7.09 3.87
CA SER A 316 25.44 7.66 3.83
C SER A 316 25.51 8.99 3.07
N SER A 317 24.59 9.24 2.12
CA SER A 317 24.48 10.48 1.35
C SER A 317 23.48 11.49 1.94
N ASP A 318 22.91 11.20 3.10
CA ASP A 318 21.94 12.06 3.82
C ASP A 318 20.69 12.47 2.98
N VAL A 319 20.23 11.57 2.09
CA VAL A 319 19.05 11.82 1.23
C VAL A 319 17.78 11.07 1.67
N VAL A 320 17.89 10.11 2.57
CA VAL A 320 16.73 9.36 3.07
C VAL A 320 15.80 10.30 3.84
N GLY A 321 14.51 10.31 3.46
CA GLY A 321 13.50 11.16 4.06
C GLY A 321 13.50 12.60 3.56
N ARG A 322 14.34 12.94 2.60
CA ARG A 322 14.34 14.23 1.90
C ARG A 322 13.57 14.15 0.59
N HIS A 323 13.33 15.30 -0.04
CA HIS A 323 12.67 15.41 -1.35
C HIS A 323 11.27 14.76 -1.39
N TYR A 324 10.49 14.99 -0.32
CA TYR A 324 9.11 14.53 -0.30
C TYR A 324 8.31 15.14 -1.45
N MET A 325 7.62 14.29 -2.20
CA MET A 325 6.73 14.68 -3.29
C MET A 325 5.34 14.09 -3.05
N CYS A 326 4.32 14.81 -3.45
CA CYS A 326 2.93 14.35 -3.44
C CYS A 326 2.28 14.64 -4.80
N HIS A 327 1.17 13.96 -5.07
CA HIS A 327 0.37 14.26 -6.24
C HIS A 327 -0.23 15.66 -6.12
N ASN A 328 -0.10 16.47 -7.18
CA ASN A 328 -0.81 17.73 -7.32
C ASN A 328 -2.04 17.47 -8.18
N ASN A 329 -3.21 17.59 -7.58
CA ASN A 329 -4.48 17.38 -8.25
C ASN A 329 -5.22 18.70 -8.39
N SER A 330 -5.80 18.92 -9.58
CA SER A 330 -6.82 19.94 -9.77
C SER A 330 -8.19 19.28 -9.83
N ALA A 331 -9.13 19.83 -9.10
CA ALA A 331 -10.52 19.40 -9.14
C ALA A 331 -11.39 20.47 -9.77
N MET A 332 -12.26 20.07 -10.69
CA MET A 332 -13.25 20.97 -11.32
C MET A 332 -14.63 20.35 -11.16
N LEU A 333 -15.56 21.14 -10.66
CA LEU A 333 -16.95 20.76 -10.58
C LEU A 333 -17.73 21.46 -11.71
N ALA A 334 -18.34 20.67 -12.59
CA ALA A 334 -19.25 21.17 -13.62
C ALA A 334 -20.69 20.74 -13.28
N ILE A 335 -21.57 21.72 -13.07
CA ILE A 335 -22.97 21.45 -12.76
C ILE A 335 -23.77 21.43 -14.06
N SER A 336 -24.33 20.27 -14.40
CA SER A 336 -25.20 20.10 -15.57
C SER A 336 -26.65 20.44 -15.22
N LYS A 337 -27.37 21.10 -16.16
CA LYS A 337 -28.82 21.26 -16.07
C LYS A 337 -29.58 20.01 -16.48
N ARG A 338 -28.91 19.05 -17.12
CA ARG A 338 -29.46 17.75 -17.49
C ARG A 338 -29.15 16.74 -16.39
N PRO A 339 -30.06 15.86 -15.99
CA PRO A 339 -29.76 14.75 -15.10
C PRO A 339 -28.73 13.83 -15.76
N ASN A 340 -27.89 13.21 -14.95
CA ASN A 340 -26.94 12.18 -15.37
C ASN A 340 -27.63 10.83 -15.52
#